data_473386de2851dc8f5aa96228815d0935
#
_entry.id   473386de2851dc8f5aa96228815d0935
#
_cell.length_a   1.000
_cell.length_b   1.000
_cell.length_c   1.000
_cell.angle_alpha   90.00
_cell.angle_beta   90.00
_cell.angle_gamma   90.00
#
_symmetry.space_group_name_H-M   'P 1'
#
loop_
_entity.id
_entity.type
_entity.pdbx_description
1 polymer ?
#
loop_
_entity_poly.entity_id
_entity_poly.type
_entity_poly.pdbx_seq_one_letter_code
_entity_poly.pdbx_strand_id
1 'polypeptide(L)'
;MTSDLLKVLEQVGREKGVERDTLIQTLEEAVKAAARKKLGQNYDLEIKFNEEMGEIEVFEFKEVVEKVTNENLEISLEDAHEIDPDAVIGDSLGIRMETDELGRVAAQSAKQVIMQRLREAERNVVFDDFKDRRGEIINGIVQRFDKGAIIVNLGKAEAELPVKEQIPKETYKQGDRVRAYILEVRQFSRGPQIILSRTHPNFLSMLFENEVPEISEGIVSIIQVAREPGSRAKIAVMSKDSDVDPVGACVGMKGSRVQAVVQELRGEKIDIVTWDNDPAKFICNALAPAEITRVIVDEINHSMVVVVPDDQLSLAIGRRGQNVRLASKISGWNLDVTSETDYNKNLKDSYNSLLSLEGVGEAIATELYQEGYRSIADVAAANLAELANVEGLNEKDAAQLIATAKEYLQDAGADITEAKPESVKKDSDSVDE
;
A
#
# COMPACT_ATOMS: atom_id res chain seq x y z
N MET A 1 8.82 22.27 -44.96
CA MET A 1 8.31 21.37 -43.87
C MET A 1 9.04 20.03 -43.83
N THR A 2 9.67 19.61 -44.89
CA THR A 2 10.34 18.31 -45.07
C THR A 2 11.65 18.16 -44.30
N SER A 3 12.43 19.21 -44.17
CA SER A 3 13.69 19.24 -43.37
C SER A 3 13.48 19.06 -41.85
N ASP A 4 12.26 19.20 -41.34
CA ASP A 4 11.98 19.17 -39.92
C ASP A 4 11.80 17.74 -39.38
N LEU A 5 11.25 16.81 -40.18
CA LEU A 5 11.00 15.43 -39.79
C LEU A 5 12.31 14.63 -39.60
N LEU A 6 13.23 14.78 -40.54
CA LEU A 6 14.57 14.17 -40.47
C LEU A 6 15.35 14.68 -39.27
N LYS A 7 15.34 15.99 -39.01
CA LYS A 7 16.01 16.59 -37.86
C LYS A 7 15.44 16.07 -36.54
N VAL A 8 14.10 15.93 -36.46
CA VAL A 8 13.44 15.40 -35.24
C VAL A 8 13.79 13.93 -35.05
N LEU A 9 13.79 13.10 -36.11
CA LEU A 9 14.20 11.70 -36.03
C LEU A 9 15.65 11.54 -35.58
N GLU A 10 16.58 12.33 -36.13
CA GLU A 10 17.99 12.32 -35.75
C GLU A 10 18.19 12.80 -34.28
N GLN A 11 17.47 13.86 -33.90
CA GLN A 11 17.55 14.39 -32.55
C GLN A 11 17.05 13.37 -31.51
N VAL A 12 15.90 12.73 -31.77
CA VAL A 12 15.34 11.70 -30.91
C VAL A 12 16.25 10.47 -30.83
N GLY A 13 16.81 10.03 -31.95
CA GLY A 13 17.77 8.93 -31.99
C GLY A 13 19.01 9.21 -31.15
N ARG A 14 19.63 10.39 -31.28
CA ARG A 14 20.85 10.78 -30.57
C ARG A 14 20.63 11.05 -29.08
N GLU A 15 19.57 11.76 -28.74
CA GLU A 15 19.32 12.15 -27.34
C GLU A 15 18.79 11.02 -26.46
N LYS A 16 18.09 10.04 -27.07
CA LYS A 16 17.34 9.02 -26.32
C LYS A 16 17.79 7.58 -26.59
N GLY A 17 18.79 7.37 -27.44
CA GLY A 17 19.33 6.04 -27.70
C GLY A 17 18.38 5.08 -28.41
N VAL A 18 17.38 5.60 -29.12
CA VAL A 18 16.45 4.79 -29.93
C VAL A 18 17.05 4.62 -31.33
N GLU A 19 17.16 3.37 -31.80
CA GLU A 19 17.67 3.08 -33.15
C GLU A 19 16.78 3.75 -34.18
N ARG A 20 17.42 4.42 -35.15
CA ARG A 20 16.77 5.17 -36.23
C ARG A 20 15.81 4.28 -37.03
N ASP A 21 16.26 3.06 -37.35
CA ASP A 21 15.48 2.10 -38.13
C ASP A 21 14.18 1.70 -37.48
N THR A 22 14.22 1.51 -36.14
CA THR A 22 13.02 1.21 -35.34
C THR A 22 12.02 2.38 -35.36
N LEU A 23 12.51 3.61 -35.32
CA LEU A 23 11.66 4.81 -35.46
C LEU A 23 11.00 4.90 -36.82
N ILE A 24 11.75 4.62 -37.88
CA ILE A 24 11.25 4.63 -39.26
C ILE A 24 10.17 3.55 -39.46
N GLN A 25 10.44 2.30 -39.04
CA GLN A 25 9.46 1.21 -39.14
C GLN A 25 8.16 1.53 -38.38
N THR A 26 8.27 2.03 -37.16
CA THR A 26 7.09 2.41 -36.35
C THR A 26 6.30 3.54 -37.03
N LEU A 27 7.01 4.45 -37.67
CA LEU A 27 6.42 5.54 -38.43
C LEU A 27 5.64 5.04 -39.66
N GLU A 28 6.24 4.15 -40.42
CA GLU A 28 5.62 3.52 -41.61
C GLU A 28 4.36 2.75 -41.25
N GLU A 29 4.41 1.94 -40.16
CA GLU A 29 3.25 1.20 -39.67
C GLU A 29 2.10 2.11 -39.23
N ALA A 30 2.41 3.20 -38.53
CA ALA A 30 1.38 4.12 -38.02
C ALA A 30 0.73 4.92 -39.19
N VAL A 31 1.52 5.32 -40.17
CA VAL A 31 1.00 5.99 -41.36
C VAL A 31 0.15 5.01 -42.17
N LYS A 32 0.58 3.75 -42.29
CA LYS A 32 -0.19 2.68 -42.95
C LYS A 32 -1.56 2.49 -42.30
N ALA A 33 -1.59 2.44 -40.93
CA ALA A 33 -2.84 2.34 -40.19
C ALA A 33 -3.76 3.55 -40.39
N ALA A 34 -3.20 4.75 -40.42
CA ALA A 34 -3.94 6.00 -40.67
C ALA A 34 -4.49 6.10 -42.09
N ALA A 35 -3.69 5.74 -43.11
CA ALA A 35 -4.09 5.68 -44.49
C ALA A 35 -5.22 4.66 -44.69
N ARG A 36 -5.11 3.45 -44.13
CA ARG A 36 -6.17 2.43 -44.20
C ARG A 36 -7.47 2.88 -43.53
N LYS A 37 -7.39 3.64 -42.42
CA LYS A 37 -8.58 4.20 -41.76
C LYS A 37 -9.32 5.22 -42.63
N LYS A 38 -8.59 5.97 -43.46
CA LYS A 38 -9.15 7.03 -44.31
C LYS A 38 -9.65 6.48 -45.67
N LEU A 39 -8.86 5.62 -46.30
CA LEU A 39 -9.15 5.08 -47.63
C LEU A 39 -10.06 3.85 -47.61
N GLY A 40 -10.11 3.15 -46.47
CA GLY A 40 -10.80 1.87 -46.32
C GLY A 40 -9.83 0.68 -46.34
N GLN A 41 -10.36 -0.52 -46.02
CA GLN A 41 -9.55 -1.75 -45.92
C GLN A 41 -9.30 -2.41 -47.32
N ASN A 42 -9.88 -1.89 -48.37
CA ASN A 42 -9.87 -2.48 -49.70
C ASN A 42 -8.66 -2.05 -50.55
N TYR A 43 -7.67 -1.40 -49.95
CA TYR A 43 -6.45 -0.98 -50.63
C TYR A 43 -5.24 -1.74 -50.09
N ASP A 44 -4.39 -2.24 -50.97
CA ASP A 44 -3.08 -2.75 -50.59
C ASP A 44 -2.07 -1.59 -50.63
N LEU A 45 -1.70 -1.14 -49.39
CA LEU A 45 -0.86 0.04 -49.20
C LEU A 45 0.50 -0.34 -48.63
N GLU A 46 1.55 0.16 -49.24
CA GLU A 46 2.91 0.16 -48.70
C GLU A 46 3.36 1.60 -48.45
N ILE A 47 3.99 1.79 -47.31
CA ILE A 47 4.49 3.10 -46.85
C ILE A 47 6.00 3.00 -46.77
N LYS A 48 6.69 3.92 -47.44
CA LYS A 48 8.15 4.02 -47.39
C LYS A 48 8.58 5.42 -46.97
N PHE A 49 9.56 5.46 -46.08
CA PHE A 49 10.22 6.70 -45.72
C PHE A 49 11.37 6.98 -46.70
N ASN A 50 11.26 8.02 -47.52
CA ASN A 50 12.31 8.46 -48.39
C ASN A 50 13.34 9.28 -47.60
N GLU A 51 14.51 8.70 -47.37
CA GLU A 51 15.56 9.32 -46.52
C GLU A 51 16.21 10.54 -47.23
N GLU A 52 16.26 10.58 -48.55
CA GLU A 52 16.88 11.68 -49.28
C GLU A 52 16.00 12.94 -49.24
N MET A 53 14.70 12.75 -49.41
CA MET A 53 13.72 13.85 -49.38
C MET A 53 13.18 14.15 -47.98
N GLY A 54 13.31 13.22 -47.02
CA GLY A 54 12.73 13.33 -45.67
C GLY A 54 11.21 13.30 -45.68
N GLU A 55 10.62 12.60 -46.63
CA GLU A 55 9.18 12.52 -46.86
C GLU A 55 8.69 11.08 -46.78
N ILE A 56 7.40 10.94 -46.45
CA ILE A 56 6.73 9.65 -46.46
C ILE A 56 6.01 9.47 -47.76
N GLU A 57 6.37 8.42 -48.50
CA GLU A 57 5.74 8.04 -49.74
C GLU A 57 4.73 6.92 -49.47
N VAL A 58 3.56 7.04 -50.08
CA VAL A 58 2.48 6.05 -50.01
C VAL A 58 2.32 5.42 -51.38
N PHE A 59 2.48 4.11 -51.44
CA PHE A 59 2.30 3.32 -52.65
C PHE A 59 1.05 2.45 -52.50
N GLU A 60 0.21 2.47 -53.54
CA GLU A 60 -0.89 1.56 -53.74
C GLU A 60 -0.43 0.42 -54.66
N PHE A 61 -0.55 -0.83 -54.20
CA PHE A 61 -0.23 -1.99 -54.99
C PHE A 61 -1.47 -2.52 -55.70
N LYS A 62 -1.38 -2.67 -57.04
CA LYS A 62 -2.42 -3.26 -57.87
C LYS A 62 -1.88 -4.42 -58.66
N GLU A 63 -2.65 -5.51 -58.74
CA GLU A 63 -2.33 -6.67 -59.56
C GLU A 63 -2.75 -6.43 -61.02
N VAL A 64 -1.86 -6.72 -61.99
CA VAL A 64 -2.13 -6.58 -63.39
C VAL A 64 -3.00 -7.73 -63.86
N VAL A 65 -4.22 -7.43 -64.34
CA VAL A 65 -5.19 -8.42 -64.78
C VAL A 65 -5.68 -8.12 -66.20
N GLU A 66 -6.19 -9.15 -66.89
CA GLU A 66 -6.79 -9.02 -68.22
C GLU A 66 -8.11 -8.24 -68.16
N LYS A 67 -8.87 -8.40 -67.06
CA LYS A 67 -10.16 -7.76 -66.83
C LYS A 67 -10.32 -7.34 -65.42
N VAL A 68 -10.40 -6.04 -65.16
CA VAL A 68 -10.53 -5.45 -63.84
C VAL A 68 -11.90 -5.77 -63.27
N THR A 69 -11.92 -6.41 -62.09
CA THR A 69 -13.11 -6.67 -61.27
C THR A 69 -13.13 -5.77 -60.04
N ASN A 70 -11.97 -5.36 -59.52
CA ASN A 70 -11.86 -4.47 -58.39
C ASN A 70 -10.83 -3.36 -58.69
N GLU A 71 -11.31 -2.15 -59.01
CA GLU A 71 -10.48 -0.99 -59.36
C GLU A 71 -9.46 -0.59 -58.27
N ASN A 72 -9.67 -1.00 -57.02
CA ASN A 72 -8.78 -0.69 -55.89
C ASN A 72 -7.62 -1.68 -55.70
N LEU A 73 -7.70 -2.88 -56.30
CA LEU A 73 -6.68 -3.94 -56.17
C LEU A 73 -6.13 -4.42 -57.52
N GLU A 74 -6.80 -4.07 -58.58
CA GLU A 74 -6.48 -4.56 -59.91
C GLU A 74 -6.28 -3.40 -60.89
N ILE A 75 -5.43 -3.59 -61.90
CA ILE A 75 -5.17 -2.65 -62.97
C ILE A 75 -5.19 -3.41 -64.31
N SER A 76 -5.71 -2.78 -65.38
CA SER A 76 -5.69 -3.39 -66.70
C SER A 76 -4.27 -3.44 -67.26
N LEU A 77 -3.99 -4.41 -68.15
CA LEU A 77 -2.69 -4.52 -68.77
C LEU A 77 -2.38 -3.27 -69.66
N GLU A 78 -3.41 -2.63 -70.20
CA GLU A 78 -3.24 -1.40 -71.03
C GLU A 78 -2.78 -0.24 -70.09
N ASP A 79 -3.45 -0.01 -68.98
CA ASP A 79 -3.07 1.03 -68.00
C ASP A 79 -1.73 0.72 -67.33
N ALA A 80 -1.45 -0.57 -67.07
CA ALA A 80 -0.19 -1.02 -66.50
C ALA A 80 1.01 -0.70 -67.36
N HIS A 81 0.88 -0.85 -68.67
CA HIS A 81 1.93 -0.51 -69.66
C HIS A 81 2.21 1.01 -69.81
N GLU A 82 1.30 1.88 -69.34
CA GLU A 82 1.56 3.32 -69.23
C GLU A 82 2.51 3.63 -68.07
N ILE A 83 2.53 2.79 -67.09
CA ILE A 83 3.38 2.96 -65.89
C ILE A 83 4.70 2.20 -66.01
N ASP A 84 4.62 0.94 -66.45
CA ASP A 84 5.75 0.07 -66.72
C ASP A 84 5.53 -0.71 -68.03
N PRO A 85 6.26 -0.37 -69.09
CA PRO A 85 6.12 -1.03 -70.37
C PRO A 85 6.39 -2.53 -70.41
N ASP A 86 7.10 -3.05 -69.40
CA ASP A 86 7.48 -4.46 -69.29
C ASP A 86 6.52 -5.28 -68.40
N ALA A 87 5.44 -4.66 -67.91
CA ALA A 87 4.48 -5.31 -67.01
C ALA A 87 3.75 -6.48 -67.67
N VAL A 88 3.60 -7.59 -67.00
CA VAL A 88 2.84 -8.77 -67.47
C VAL A 88 1.70 -9.10 -66.51
N ILE A 89 0.70 -9.83 -67.02
CA ILE A 89 -0.45 -10.27 -66.22
C ILE A 89 0.04 -11.08 -65.02
N GLY A 90 -0.40 -10.71 -63.82
CA GLY A 90 0.00 -11.30 -62.56
C GLY A 90 1.09 -10.53 -61.80
N ASP A 91 1.65 -9.47 -62.42
CA ASP A 91 2.59 -8.60 -61.74
C ASP A 91 1.87 -7.68 -60.74
N SER A 92 2.57 -7.29 -59.67
CA SER A 92 2.09 -6.32 -58.70
C SER A 92 2.81 -4.99 -58.89
N LEU A 93 2.06 -3.97 -59.35
CA LEU A 93 2.60 -2.63 -59.61
C LEU A 93 2.34 -1.69 -58.41
N GLY A 94 3.41 -1.07 -57.92
CA GLY A 94 3.33 -0.05 -56.86
C GLY A 94 3.16 1.36 -57.48
N ILE A 95 1.98 1.92 -57.33
CA ILE A 95 1.63 3.25 -57.88
C ILE A 95 1.74 4.27 -56.75
N ARG A 96 2.58 5.29 -56.95
CA ARG A 96 2.72 6.37 -55.97
C ARG A 96 1.44 7.21 -55.92
N MET A 97 0.84 7.31 -54.70
CA MET A 97 -0.36 8.14 -54.51
C MET A 97 0.03 9.59 -54.24
N GLU A 98 -0.19 10.46 -55.26
CA GLU A 98 0.01 11.90 -55.12
C GLU A 98 -1.29 12.61 -54.70
N THR A 99 -1.63 12.52 -53.42
CA THR A 99 -2.72 13.33 -52.86
C THR A 99 -2.21 14.18 -51.71
N ASP A 100 -2.35 15.50 -51.83
CA ASP A 100 -2.02 16.49 -50.77
C ASP A 100 -2.67 16.15 -49.41
N GLU A 101 -3.81 15.48 -49.45
CA GLU A 101 -4.52 15.04 -48.27
C GLU A 101 -3.85 13.86 -47.57
N LEU A 102 -3.31 12.89 -48.29
CA LEU A 102 -2.58 11.76 -47.73
C LEU A 102 -1.24 12.22 -47.13
N GLY A 103 -0.55 13.13 -47.80
CA GLY A 103 0.67 13.74 -47.30
C GLY A 103 0.46 14.47 -45.94
N ARG A 104 -0.66 15.19 -45.80
CA ARG A 104 -1.01 15.83 -44.51
C ARG A 104 -1.33 14.81 -43.41
N VAL A 105 -2.10 13.77 -43.72
CA VAL A 105 -2.43 12.69 -42.76
C VAL A 105 -1.17 11.94 -42.34
N ALA A 106 -0.30 11.63 -43.31
CA ALA A 106 0.99 10.99 -43.05
C ALA A 106 1.86 11.85 -42.12
N ALA A 107 2.02 13.14 -42.42
CA ALA A 107 2.81 14.07 -41.61
C ALA A 107 2.24 14.25 -40.19
N GLN A 108 0.92 14.32 -40.01
CA GLN A 108 0.28 14.39 -38.71
C GLN A 108 0.47 13.10 -37.91
N SER A 109 0.28 11.94 -38.55
CA SER A 109 0.45 10.63 -37.88
C SER A 109 1.91 10.41 -37.47
N ALA A 110 2.85 10.77 -38.37
CA ALA A 110 4.27 10.75 -38.12
C ALA A 110 4.64 11.57 -36.87
N LYS A 111 4.21 12.82 -36.82
CA LYS A 111 4.43 13.70 -35.66
C LYS A 111 3.86 13.10 -34.35
N GLN A 112 2.66 12.54 -34.43
CA GLN A 112 2.03 11.92 -33.26
C GLN A 112 2.80 10.71 -32.75
N VAL A 113 3.26 9.82 -33.64
CA VAL A 113 4.06 8.63 -33.29
C VAL A 113 5.40 9.00 -32.71
N ILE A 114 6.11 9.94 -33.36
CA ILE A 114 7.41 10.41 -32.82
C ILE A 114 7.23 11.01 -31.44
N MET A 115 6.23 11.86 -31.23
CA MET A 115 5.95 12.44 -29.91
C MET A 115 5.56 11.39 -28.88
N GLN A 116 4.87 10.33 -29.29
CA GLN A 116 4.55 9.21 -28.39
C GLN A 116 5.81 8.44 -28.01
N ARG A 117 6.64 8.06 -28.99
CA ARG A 117 7.91 7.35 -28.71
C ARG A 117 8.88 8.18 -27.88
N LEU A 118 8.96 9.47 -28.12
CA LEU A 118 9.75 10.38 -27.30
C LEU A 118 9.28 10.35 -25.84
N ARG A 119 7.96 10.45 -25.61
CA ARG A 119 7.39 10.36 -24.25
C ARG A 119 7.62 9.00 -23.61
N GLU A 120 7.55 7.91 -24.36
CA GLU A 120 7.85 6.56 -23.88
C GLU A 120 9.33 6.43 -23.47
N ALA A 121 10.25 6.92 -24.29
CA ALA A 121 11.67 6.94 -23.97
C ALA A 121 11.98 7.79 -22.73
N GLU A 122 11.43 9.01 -22.63
CA GLU A 122 11.56 9.86 -21.44
C GLU A 122 11.05 9.16 -20.17
N ARG A 123 9.92 8.44 -20.27
CA ARG A 123 9.35 7.69 -19.16
C ARG A 123 10.26 6.53 -18.73
N ASN A 124 10.84 5.81 -19.68
CA ASN A 124 11.76 4.72 -19.35
C ASN A 124 13.01 5.24 -18.64
N VAL A 125 13.56 6.36 -19.07
CA VAL A 125 14.69 7.01 -18.36
C VAL A 125 14.32 7.40 -16.94
N VAL A 126 13.15 8.02 -16.74
CA VAL A 126 12.66 8.38 -15.40
C VAL A 126 12.44 7.14 -14.56
N PHE A 127 11.85 6.08 -15.12
CA PHE A 127 11.63 4.82 -14.42
C PHE A 127 12.97 4.20 -13.97
N ASP A 128 13.95 4.12 -14.87
CA ASP A 128 15.27 3.55 -14.57
C ASP A 128 16.04 4.36 -13.53
N ASP A 129 15.95 5.70 -13.57
CA ASP A 129 16.57 6.58 -12.56
C ASP A 129 15.96 6.45 -11.16
N PHE A 130 14.67 6.04 -11.05
CA PHE A 130 13.94 6.07 -9.78
C PHE A 130 13.45 4.70 -9.27
N LYS A 131 13.45 3.63 -10.07
CA LYS A 131 12.95 2.30 -9.68
C LYS A 131 13.61 1.76 -8.40
N ASP A 132 14.93 1.94 -8.27
CA ASP A 132 15.71 1.46 -7.14
C ASP A 132 15.66 2.41 -5.93
N ARG A 133 15.08 3.59 -6.10
CA ARG A 133 14.91 4.61 -5.06
C ARG A 133 13.57 4.53 -4.34
N ARG A 134 12.78 3.50 -4.62
CA ARG A 134 11.57 3.21 -3.86
C ARG A 134 11.94 2.99 -2.40
N GLY A 135 11.23 3.65 -1.50
CA GLY A 135 11.53 3.58 -0.08
C GLY A 135 12.39 4.73 0.45
N GLU A 136 12.96 5.55 -0.40
CA GLU A 136 13.75 6.72 0.01
C GLU A 136 12.89 7.95 0.28
N ILE A 137 13.44 8.88 1.06
CA ILE A 137 12.90 10.23 1.19
C ILE A 137 13.50 11.11 0.09
N ILE A 138 12.62 11.86 -0.58
CA ILE A 138 13.02 12.84 -1.58
C ILE A 138 12.46 14.22 -1.27
N ASN A 139 13.22 15.24 -1.67
CA ASN A 139 12.82 16.64 -1.60
C ASN A 139 12.38 17.12 -2.97
N GLY A 140 11.28 17.86 -3.03
CA GLY A 140 10.81 18.48 -4.26
C GLY A 140 10.14 19.82 -4.01
N ILE A 141 9.68 20.43 -5.09
CA ILE A 141 8.98 21.72 -5.07
C ILE A 141 7.57 21.52 -5.63
N VAL A 142 6.56 22.01 -4.93
CA VAL A 142 5.18 21.98 -5.39
C VAL A 142 5.05 22.81 -6.67
N GLN A 143 4.68 22.15 -7.75
CA GLN A 143 4.56 22.78 -9.08
C GLN A 143 3.14 23.23 -9.37
N ARG A 144 2.16 22.35 -9.15
CA ARG A 144 0.73 22.57 -9.39
C ARG A 144 -0.15 21.59 -8.62
N PHE A 145 -1.45 21.87 -8.63
CA PHE A 145 -2.46 20.98 -8.09
C PHE A 145 -3.29 20.41 -9.25
N ASP A 146 -3.56 19.11 -9.22
CA ASP A 146 -4.40 18.42 -10.19
C ASP A 146 -5.42 17.55 -9.47
N LYS A 147 -6.72 17.89 -9.55
CA LYS A 147 -7.83 17.16 -8.90
C LYS A 147 -7.59 16.86 -7.42
N GLY A 148 -6.92 17.77 -6.70
CA GLY A 148 -6.58 17.62 -5.30
C GLY A 148 -5.25 16.92 -5.03
N ALA A 149 -4.67 16.23 -5.99
CA ALA A 149 -3.30 15.73 -5.89
C ALA A 149 -2.29 16.89 -6.05
N ILE A 150 -1.14 16.77 -5.40
CA ILE A 150 -0.05 17.73 -5.49
C ILE A 150 0.99 17.18 -6.46
N ILE A 151 1.26 17.92 -7.53
CA ILE A 151 2.34 17.59 -8.45
C ILE A 151 3.61 18.30 -7.98
N VAL A 152 4.63 17.48 -7.74
CA VAL A 152 5.91 17.88 -7.17
C VAL A 152 7.00 17.75 -8.22
N ASN A 153 7.77 18.80 -8.42
CA ASN A 153 8.93 18.79 -9.30
C ASN A 153 10.16 18.29 -8.49
N LEU A 154 10.76 17.20 -8.97
CA LEU A 154 11.98 16.62 -8.40
C LEU A 154 13.26 17.03 -9.15
N GLY A 155 13.17 18.01 -10.05
CA GLY A 155 14.26 18.46 -10.92
C GLY A 155 14.25 17.73 -12.27
N LYS A 156 14.51 16.44 -12.29
CA LYS A 156 14.51 15.62 -13.54
C LYS A 156 13.14 15.03 -13.90
N ALA A 157 12.26 14.89 -12.92
CA ALA A 157 10.95 14.25 -13.09
C ALA A 157 9.86 14.92 -12.27
N GLU A 158 8.62 14.72 -12.66
CA GLU A 158 7.44 15.07 -11.87
C GLU A 158 7.00 13.86 -11.03
N ALA A 159 6.59 14.13 -9.80
CA ALA A 159 5.99 13.14 -8.89
C ALA A 159 4.60 13.60 -8.48
N GLU A 160 3.76 12.64 -8.12
CA GLU A 160 2.42 12.88 -7.62
C GLU A 160 2.35 12.54 -6.13
N LEU A 161 1.82 13.45 -5.32
CA LEU A 161 1.40 13.21 -3.96
C LEU A 161 -0.14 13.15 -3.93
N PRO A 162 -0.74 11.95 -4.03
CA PRO A 162 -2.19 11.78 -4.11
C PRO A 162 -2.89 12.24 -2.82
N VAL A 163 -4.16 12.60 -2.90
CA VAL A 163 -4.96 13.05 -1.74
C VAL A 163 -4.90 12.06 -0.56
N LYS A 164 -4.90 10.76 -0.84
CA LYS A 164 -4.83 9.70 0.19
C LYS A 164 -3.50 9.70 0.95
N GLU A 165 -2.44 10.17 0.32
CA GLU A 165 -1.10 10.19 0.85
C GLU A 165 -0.70 11.56 1.43
N GLN A 166 -1.61 12.52 1.43
CA GLN A 166 -1.47 13.82 2.06
C GLN A 166 -1.92 13.77 3.51
N ILE A 167 -1.27 14.55 4.36
CA ILE A 167 -1.71 14.74 5.74
C ILE A 167 -2.78 15.83 5.75
N PRO A 168 -4.00 15.59 6.26
CA PRO A 168 -5.13 16.53 6.14
C PRO A 168 -4.88 17.93 6.75
N LYS A 169 -3.95 18.02 7.71
CA LYS A 169 -3.61 19.29 8.37
C LYS A 169 -2.53 20.08 7.64
N GLU A 170 -1.88 19.50 6.66
CA GLU A 170 -0.83 20.15 5.91
C GLU A 170 -1.43 20.92 4.73
N THR A 171 -1.05 22.18 4.63
CA THR A 171 -1.44 23.03 3.50
C THR A 171 -0.17 23.40 2.73
N TYR A 172 -0.23 23.27 1.41
CA TYR A 172 0.85 23.60 0.50
C TYR A 172 0.41 24.66 -0.50
N LYS A 173 1.37 25.46 -0.91
CA LYS A 173 1.23 26.44 -2.00
C LYS A 173 2.21 26.09 -3.12
N GLN A 174 1.93 26.57 -4.32
CA GLN A 174 2.88 26.47 -5.42
C GLN A 174 4.22 27.16 -5.03
N GLY A 175 5.32 26.46 -5.26
CA GLY A 175 6.66 26.90 -4.88
C GLY A 175 7.13 26.42 -3.51
N ASP A 176 6.25 25.83 -2.68
CA ASP A 176 6.64 25.28 -1.38
C ASP A 176 7.52 24.05 -1.56
N ARG A 177 8.47 23.88 -0.64
CA ARG A 177 9.25 22.65 -0.55
C ARG A 177 8.44 21.57 0.16
N VAL A 178 8.50 20.36 -0.37
CA VAL A 178 7.90 19.17 0.22
C VAL A 178 8.94 18.08 0.30
N ARG A 179 9.02 17.43 1.46
CA ARG A 179 9.80 16.22 1.71
C ARG A 179 8.79 15.07 1.78
N ALA A 180 9.01 14.01 1.03
CA ALA A 180 8.08 12.88 0.99
C ALA A 180 8.80 11.55 0.71
N TYR A 181 8.14 10.47 1.04
CA TYR A 181 8.59 9.10 0.83
C TYR A 181 8.18 8.63 -0.57
N ILE A 182 9.08 7.99 -1.30
CA ILE A 182 8.76 7.37 -2.59
C ILE A 182 8.02 6.06 -2.33
N LEU A 183 6.71 6.10 -2.50
CA LEU A 183 5.84 4.96 -2.25
C LEU A 183 5.93 3.93 -3.38
N GLU A 184 5.86 4.41 -4.62
CA GLU A 184 5.81 3.56 -5.81
C GLU A 184 6.42 4.31 -7.00
N VAL A 185 7.06 3.55 -7.91
CA VAL A 185 7.49 4.04 -9.22
C VAL A 185 6.84 3.17 -10.28
N ARG A 186 6.02 3.77 -11.15
CA ARG A 186 5.21 3.08 -12.17
C ARG A 186 5.87 3.15 -13.53
N GLN A 187 6.02 2.02 -14.20
CA GLN A 187 6.56 1.98 -15.56
C GLN A 187 5.56 2.55 -16.57
N PHE A 188 4.28 2.15 -16.43
CA PHE A 188 3.21 2.59 -17.34
C PHE A 188 2.21 3.46 -16.58
N SER A 189 2.19 4.75 -16.87
CA SER A 189 1.26 5.72 -16.29
C SER A 189 0.84 6.77 -17.32
N ARG A 190 -0.40 7.23 -17.24
CA ARG A 190 -0.86 8.38 -18.05
C ARG A 190 -0.48 9.73 -17.41
N GLY A 191 0.02 9.73 -16.19
CA GLY A 191 0.45 10.88 -15.41
C GLY A 191 1.89 10.71 -14.91
N PRO A 192 2.26 11.38 -13.79
CA PRO A 192 3.55 11.17 -13.14
C PRO A 192 3.76 9.71 -12.76
N GLN A 193 5.01 9.23 -12.91
CA GLN A 193 5.37 7.84 -12.62
C GLN A 193 5.71 7.60 -11.16
N ILE A 194 6.18 8.65 -10.47
CA ILE A 194 6.64 8.59 -9.09
C ILE A 194 5.49 9.00 -8.18
N ILE A 195 5.08 8.08 -7.31
CA ILE A 195 4.04 8.33 -6.32
C ILE A 195 4.70 8.57 -4.96
N LEU A 196 4.36 9.69 -4.36
CA LEU A 196 4.87 10.11 -3.07
C LEU A 196 3.84 9.87 -1.96
N SER A 197 4.35 9.68 -0.74
CA SER A 197 3.53 9.57 0.46
C SER A 197 4.12 10.38 1.61
N ARG A 198 3.24 11.03 2.39
CA ARG A 198 3.55 11.61 3.70
C ARG A 198 2.83 10.88 4.84
N THR A 199 1.92 9.97 4.51
CA THR A 199 1.13 9.19 5.48
C THR A 199 1.78 7.85 5.83
N HIS A 200 2.64 7.31 4.97
CA HIS A 200 3.24 5.99 5.13
C HIS A 200 4.08 5.89 6.43
N PRO A 201 3.98 4.79 7.21
CA PRO A 201 4.76 4.60 8.43
C PRO A 201 6.27 4.71 8.22
N ASN A 202 6.79 4.13 7.12
CA ASN A 202 8.22 4.18 6.82
C ASN A 202 8.74 5.60 6.56
N PHE A 203 7.88 6.54 6.18
CA PHE A 203 8.29 7.95 6.12
C PHE A 203 8.81 8.43 7.47
N LEU A 204 8.13 8.07 8.57
CA LEU A 204 8.55 8.40 9.92
C LEU A 204 9.87 7.67 10.27
N SER A 205 10.00 6.38 9.95
CA SER A 205 11.23 5.62 10.20
C SER A 205 12.44 6.27 9.51
N MET A 206 12.30 6.61 8.23
CA MET A 206 13.37 7.27 7.45
C MET A 206 13.72 8.68 7.96
N LEU A 207 12.74 9.42 8.52
CA LEU A 207 13.03 10.71 9.16
C LEU A 207 13.90 10.52 10.40
N PHE A 208 13.62 9.50 11.22
CA PHE A 208 14.46 9.16 12.36
C PHE A 208 15.86 8.67 11.94
N GLU A 209 15.96 7.84 10.91
CA GLU A 209 17.24 7.37 10.38
C GLU A 209 18.13 8.54 9.94
N ASN A 210 17.54 9.59 9.34
CA ASN A 210 18.27 10.79 8.94
C ASN A 210 18.69 11.68 10.13
N GLU A 211 17.95 11.66 11.25
CA GLU A 211 18.21 12.53 12.40
C GLU A 211 19.01 11.85 13.52
N VAL A 212 19.05 10.51 13.55
CA VAL A 212 19.62 9.68 14.62
C VAL A 212 20.76 8.83 14.07
N PRO A 213 22.04 9.23 14.30
CA PRO A 213 23.19 8.47 13.81
C PRO A 213 23.21 7.02 14.27
N GLU A 214 22.79 6.73 15.50
CA GLU A 214 22.76 5.39 16.08
C GLU A 214 21.80 4.46 15.32
N ILE A 215 20.77 5.00 14.63
CA ILE A 215 19.88 4.24 13.75
C ILE A 215 20.57 4.01 12.41
N SER A 216 21.18 5.02 11.82
CA SER A 216 21.88 4.90 10.53
C SER A 216 23.09 3.98 10.60
N GLU A 217 23.75 3.89 11.76
CA GLU A 217 24.84 2.95 12.05
C GLU A 217 24.35 1.53 12.42
N GLY A 218 23.02 1.36 12.59
CA GLY A 218 22.39 0.06 12.89
C GLY A 218 22.57 -0.42 14.33
N ILE A 219 23.02 0.44 15.26
CA ILE A 219 23.12 0.18 16.71
C ILE A 219 21.70 0.15 17.29
N VAL A 220 20.90 1.18 17.00
CA VAL A 220 19.49 1.25 17.35
C VAL A 220 18.66 0.86 16.14
N SER A 221 17.61 0.07 16.34
CA SER A 221 16.69 -0.34 15.28
C SER A 221 15.27 0.08 15.60
N ILE A 222 14.54 0.60 14.61
CA ILE A 222 13.09 0.81 14.68
C ILE A 222 12.43 -0.51 14.27
N ILE A 223 11.77 -1.17 15.21
CA ILE A 223 11.14 -2.48 14.99
C ILE A 223 9.76 -2.30 14.37
N GLN A 224 8.97 -1.36 14.89
CA GLN A 224 7.59 -1.16 14.46
C GLN A 224 7.21 0.32 14.55
N VAL A 225 6.28 0.73 13.69
CA VAL A 225 5.70 2.08 13.67
C VAL A 225 4.19 1.99 13.55
N ALA A 226 3.49 2.61 14.49
CA ALA A 226 2.04 2.83 14.40
C ALA A 226 1.77 4.33 14.31
N ARG A 227 0.99 4.75 13.30
CA ARG A 227 0.82 6.16 12.99
C ARG A 227 -0.63 6.52 12.68
N GLU A 228 -1.05 7.66 13.19
CA GLU A 228 -2.22 8.42 12.75
C GLU A 228 -1.71 9.75 12.17
N PRO A 229 -1.52 9.83 10.84
CA PRO A 229 -0.84 10.93 10.20
C PRO A 229 -1.39 12.31 10.57
N GLY A 230 -0.51 13.23 10.95
CA GLY A 230 -0.84 14.59 11.38
C GLY A 230 -1.46 14.68 12.78
N SER A 231 -1.51 13.59 13.54
CA SER A 231 -2.04 13.56 14.91
C SER A 231 -1.02 13.01 15.91
N ARG A 232 -0.78 11.71 15.89
CA ARG A 232 0.16 11.05 16.80
C ARG A 232 0.72 9.79 16.17
N ALA A 233 1.95 9.45 16.55
CA ALA A 233 2.60 8.19 16.18
C ALA A 233 3.28 7.56 17.39
N LYS A 234 3.48 6.25 17.35
CA LYS A 234 4.34 5.49 18.25
C LYS A 234 5.38 4.77 17.42
N ILE A 235 6.64 4.80 17.86
CA ILE A 235 7.73 4.02 17.30
C ILE A 235 8.30 3.09 18.37
N ALA A 236 8.46 1.82 18.04
CA ALA A 236 9.10 0.83 18.89
C ALA A 236 10.58 0.74 18.51
N VAL A 237 11.46 0.98 19.47
CA VAL A 237 12.90 1.03 19.26
C VAL A 237 13.60 0.01 20.16
N MET A 238 14.66 -0.60 19.63
CA MET A 238 15.51 -1.55 20.35
C MET A 238 16.98 -1.23 20.05
N SER A 239 17.83 -1.36 21.06
CA SER A 239 19.28 -1.33 20.87
C SER A 239 19.85 -2.75 20.79
N LYS A 240 20.85 -2.94 19.91
CA LYS A 240 21.66 -4.16 19.88
C LYS A 240 22.79 -4.10 20.92
N ASP A 241 23.14 -2.89 21.36
CA ASP A 241 24.15 -2.63 22.36
C ASP A 241 23.48 -2.30 23.70
N SER A 242 23.79 -3.05 24.76
CA SER A 242 23.23 -2.86 26.10
C SER A 242 23.60 -1.52 26.73
N ASP A 243 24.71 -0.91 26.28
CA ASP A 243 25.20 0.36 26.83
C ASP A 243 24.54 1.59 26.16
N VAL A 244 23.74 1.36 25.12
CA VAL A 244 23.03 2.43 24.38
C VAL A 244 21.55 2.40 24.69
N ASP A 245 21.04 3.44 25.35
CA ASP A 245 19.61 3.66 25.53
C ASP A 245 18.95 4.05 24.19
N PRO A 246 18.09 3.19 23.62
CA PRO A 246 17.48 3.43 22.33
C PRO A 246 16.49 4.61 22.35
N VAL A 247 15.81 4.84 23.48
CA VAL A 247 14.87 5.96 23.65
C VAL A 247 15.64 7.26 23.73
N GLY A 248 16.68 7.31 24.57
CA GLY A 248 17.53 8.47 24.73
C GLY A 248 18.22 8.89 23.42
N ALA A 249 18.70 7.94 22.64
CA ALA A 249 19.27 8.17 21.32
C ALA A 249 18.29 8.84 20.36
N CYS A 250 17.06 8.35 20.29
CA CYS A 250 16.01 8.92 19.44
C CYS A 250 15.48 10.28 19.92
N VAL A 251 15.40 10.49 21.24
CA VAL A 251 14.98 11.78 21.83
C VAL A 251 16.05 12.85 21.60
N GLY A 252 17.31 12.50 21.84
CA GLY A 252 18.44 13.42 21.74
C GLY A 252 18.49 14.42 22.89
N MET A 253 19.55 15.25 22.90
CA MET A 253 19.73 16.23 23.96
C MET A 253 18.54 17.21 24.05
N LYS A 254 17.88 17.27 25.20
CA LYS A 254 16.69 18.09 25.43
C LYS A 254 15.58 17.90 24.40
N GLY A 255 15.51 16.72 23.79
CA GLY A 255 14.50 16.41 22.78
C GLY A 255 14.78 16.96 21.38
N SER A 256 15.99 17.41 21.08
CA SER A 256 16.31 18.08 19.81
C SER A 256 16.04 17.24 18.58
N ARG A 257 16.38 15.93 18.62
CA ARG A 257 16.22 15.02 17.47
C ARG A 257 14.74 14.73 17.20
N VAL A 258 14.00 14.30 18.22
CA VAL A 258 12.56 14.04 18.07
C VAL A 258 11.80 15.31 17.68
N GLN A 259 12.22 16.48 18.18
CA GLN A 259 11.60 17.76 17.85
C GLN A 259 11.83 18.15 16.38
N ALA A 260 12.99 17.83 15.80
CA ALA A 260 13.24 18.03 14.37
C ALA A 260 12.28 17.21 13.51
N VAL A 261 12.06 15.94 13.86
CA VAL A 261 11.07 15.08 13.17
C VAL A 261 9.64 15.61 13.36
N VAL A 262 9.27 16.01 14.58
CA VAL A 262 7.96 16.62 14.87
C VAL A 262 7.71 17.88 14.03
N GLN A 263 8.73 18.74 13.86
CA GLN A 263 8.64 19.93 13.02
C GLN A 263 8.45 19.60 11.55
N GLU A 264 9.19 18.61 11.02
CA GLU A 264 9.01 18.12 9.64
C GLU A 264 7.56 17.62 9.40
N LEU A 265 6.99 16.95 10.39
CA LEU A 265 5.61 16.44 10.37
C LEU A 265 4.56 17.46 10.86
N ARG A 266 4.96 18.74 10.95
CA ARG A 266 4.09 19.88 11.31
C ARG A 266 3.29 19.68 12.60
N GLY A 267 3.96 19.13 13.62
CA GLY A 267 3.40 19.01 14.98
C GLY A 267 2.72 17.66 15.28
N GLU A 268 2.94 16.64 14.47
CA GLU A 268 2.55 15.26 14.81
C GLU A 268 3.31 14.80 16.07
N LYS A 269 2.57 14.40 17.11
CA LYS A 269 3.18 13.94 18.38
C LYS A 269 3.78 12.57 18.18
N ILE A 270 4.98 12.33 18.72
CA ILE A 270 5.70 11.07 18.56
C ILE A 270 6.02 10.51 19.95
N ASP A 271 5.54 9.31 20.22
CA ASP A 271 5.91 8.53 21.40
C ASP A 271 6.97 7.50 21.00
N ILE A 272 8.10 7.53 21.68
CA ILE A 272 9.19 6.57 21.49
C ILE A 272 9.07 5.52 22.58
N VAL A 273 8.92 4.25 22.19
CA VAL A 273 8.62 3.12 23.06
C VAL A 273 9.76 2.12 22.98
N THR A 274 10.27 1.69 24.14
CA THR A 274 11.22 0.57 24.20
C THR A 274 10.51 -0.72 23.80
N TRP A 275 11.03 -1.38 22.79
CA TRP A 275 10.54 -2.70 22.38
C TRP A 275 11.02 -3.77 23.37
N ASP A 276 10.20 -4.77 23.65
CA ASP A 276 10.52 -5.92 24.47
C ASP A 276 10.03 -7.20 23.78
N ASN A 277 10.74 -8.31 23.97
CA ASN A 277 10.34 -9.63 23.48
C ASN A 277 9.09 -10.17 24.19
N ASP A 278 8.91 -9.79 25.45
CA ASP A 278 7.71 -10.10 26.24
C ASP A 278 6.58 -9.17 25.79
N PRO A 279 5.51 -9.70 25.17
CA PRO A 279 4.41 -8.88 24.70
C PRO A 279 3.72 -8.07 25.80
N ALA A 280 3.61 -8.62 27.01
CA ALA A 280 2.99 -7.93 28.13
C ALA A 280 3.82 -6.72 28.57
N LYS A 281 5.14 -6.86 28.67
CA LYS A 281 6.04 -5.74 28.96
C LYS A 281 6.03 -4.70 27.85
N PHE A 282 6.04 -5.15 26.59
CA PHE A 282 5.97 -4.22 25.46
C PHE A 282 4.69 -3.39 25.48
N ILE A 283 3.55 -3.98 25.82
CA ILE A 283 2.28 -3.26 25.95
C ILE A 283 2.32 -2.27 27.12
N CYS A 284 2.93 -2.64 28.25
CA CYS A 284 3.14 -1.70 29.35
C CYS A 284 3.93 -0.47 28.87
N ASN A 285 5.02 -0.67 28.15
CA ASN A 285 5.80 0.41 27.58
C ASN A 285 4.99 1.23 26.54
N ALA A 286 4.18 0.57 25.72
CA ALA A 286 3.40 1.22 24.67
C ALA A 286 2.24 2.07 25.21
N LEU A 287 1.68 1.75 26.37
CA LEU A 287 0.60 2.51 27.01
C LEU A 287 1.11 3.63 27.92
N ALA A 288 2.43 3.71 28.15
CA ALA A 288 3.01 4.81 28.92
C ALA A 288 2.47 6.18 28.45
N PRO A 289 2.27 7.16 29.35
CA PRO A 289 2.68 7.18 30.77
C PRO A 289 1.64 6.59 31.76
N ALA A 290 0.61 5.86 31.30
CA ALA A 290 -0.35 5.22 32.19
C ALA A 290 0.34 4.09 32.95
N GLU A 291 0.07 4.01 34.28
CA GLU A 291 0.50 2.90 35.12
C GLU A 291 -0.44 1.71 34.89
N ILE A 292 0.15 0.51 34.79
CA ILE A 292 -0.60 -0.73 34.56
C ILE A 292 -0.44 -1.62 35.77
N THR A 293 -1.56 -2.07 36.32
CA THR A 293 -1.58 -2.98 37.48
C THR A 293 -1.38 -4.42 37.04
N ARG A 294 -2.06 -4.84 35.99
CA ARG A 294 -2.04 -6.22 35.49
C ARG A 294 -2.27 -6.28 33.97
N VAL A 295 -1.61 -7.25 33.33
CA VAL A 295 -1.89 -7.63 31.94
C VAL A 295 -2.27 -9.11 31.93
N ILE A 296 -3.38 -9.43 31.29
CA ILE A 296 -3.87 -10.80 31.14
C ILE A 296 -3.76 -11.09 29.65
N VAL A 297 -2.98 -12.11 29.32
CA VAL A 297 -2.65 -12.48 27.93
C VAL A 297 -3.51 -13.65 27.50
N ASP A 298 -4.23 -13.50 26.40
CA ASP A 298 -4.93 -14.57 25.71
C ASP A 298 -4.22 -14.84 24.39
N GLU A 299 -3.38 -15.88 24.39
CA GLU A 299 -2.59 -16.27 23.22
C GLU A 299 -3.48 -16.84 22.08
N ILE A 300 -4.62 -17.47 22.45
CA ILE A 300 -5.50 -18.13 21.48
C ILE A 300 -6.22 -17.11 20.62
N ASN A 301 -6.79 -16.06 21.25
CA ASN A 301 -7.53 -15.01 20.57
C ASN A 301 -6.62 -13.82 20.16
N HIS A 302 -5.33 -13.91 20.48
CA HIS A 302 -4.34 -12.85 20.25
C HIS A 302 -4.81 -11.50 20.84
N SER A 303 -5.31 -11.56 22.06
CA SER A 303 -5.87 -10.42 22.79
C SER A 303 -5.27 -10.28 24.17
N MET A 304 -5.32 -9.07 24.73
CA MET A 304 -4.87 -8.78 26.08
C MET A 304 -5.85 -7.87 26.80
N VAL A 305 -6.15 -8.22 28.05
CA VAL A 305 -6.89 -7.35 28.95
C VAL A 305 -5.87 -6.62 29.83
N VAL A 306 -5.87 -5.30 29.74
CA VAL A 306 -4.98 -4.42 30.50
C VAL A 306 -5.76 -3.77 31.63
N VAL A 307 -5.43 -4.09 32.85
CA VAL A 307 -6.06 -3.55 34.05
C VAL A 307 -5.22 -2.38 34.55
N VAL A 308 -5.86 -1.25 34.76
CA VAL A 308 -5.23 -0.01 35.21
C VAL A 308 -5.95 0.55 36.45
N PRO A 309 -5.29 1.34 37.29
CA PRO A 309 -5.98 2.10 38.35
C PRO A 309 -7.07 2.99 37.77
N ASP A 310 -8.16 3.20 38.52
CA ASP A 310 -9.33 3.93 38.03
C ASP A 310 -9.00 5.35 37.55
N ASP A 311 -8.07 6.03 38.18
CA ASP A 311 -7.58 7.36 37.82
C ASP A 311 -6.71 7.36 36.53
N GLN A 312 -6.14 6.21 36.16
CA GLN A 312 -5.28 6.05 34.96
C GLN A 312 -6.05 5.62 33.72
N LEU A 313 -7.30 5.15 33.86
CA LEU A 313 -8.09 4.61 32.74
C LEU A 313 -8.20 5.60 31.56
N SER A 314 -8.54 6.85 31.85
CA SER A 314 -8.65 7.87 30.82
C SER A 314 -7.32 8.17 30.12
N LEU A 315 -6.19 8.03 30.81
CA LEU A 315 -4.84 8.22 30.29
C LEU A 315 -4.43 7.04 29.40
N ALA A 316 -4.68 5.80 29.86
CA ALA A 316 -4.40 4.58 29.12
C ALA A 316 -5.18 4.52 27.81
N ILE A 317 -6.47 4.82 27.84
CA ILE A 317 -7.32 4.88 26.64
C ILE A 317 -6.89 6.05 25.74
N GLY A 318 -6.60 7.20 26.32
CA GLY A 318 -6.28 8.43 25.61
C GLY A 318 -7.48 9.07 24.92
N ARG A 319 -7.26 10.27 24.39
CA ARG A 319 -8.31 11.04 23.73
C ARG A 319 -8.90 10.29 22.53
N ARG A 320 -10.19 9.97 22.55
CA ARG A 320 -10.91 9.19 21.52
C ARG A 320 -10.30 7.80 21.27
N GLY A 321 -9.75 7.17 22.31
CA GLY A 321 -9.11 5.87 22.18
C GLY A 321 -7.79 5.85 21.39
N GLN A 322 -7.15 7.00 21.20
CA GLN A 322 -5.96 7.11 20.37
C GLN A 322 -4.77 6.35 20.94
N ASN A 323 -4.56 6.38 22.27
CA ASN A 323 -3.41 5.75 22.89
C ASN A 323 -3.51 4.21 22.80
N VAL A 324 -4.65 3.64 23.20
CA VAL A 324 -4.88 2.19 23.11
C VAL A 324 -4.87 1.69 21.66
N ARG A 325 -5.47 2.43 20.73
CA ARG A 325 -5.49 2.05 19.31
C ARG A 325 -4.10 2.06 18.68
N LEU A 326 -3.24 3.02 19.03
CA LEU A 326 -1.84 3.04 18.57
C LEU A 326 -1.02 1.95 19.25
N ALA A 327 -1.26 1.67 20.54
CA ALA A 327 -0.62 0.58 21.27
C ALA A 327 -1.01 -0.79 20.67
N SER A 328 -2.28 -1.00 20.36
CA SER A 328 -2.77 -2.20 19.67
C SER A 328 -2.11 -2.36 18.29
N LYS A 329 -2.06 -1.29 17.48
CA LYS A 329 -1.42 -1.34 16.15
C LYS A 329 0.07 -1.61 16.19
N ILE A 330 0.80 -1.06 17.19
CA ILE A 330 2.25 -1.23 17.27
C ILE A 330 2.63 -2.59 17.84
N SER A 331 1.79 -3.18 18.69
CA SER A 331 2.02 -4.50 19.26
C SER A 331 1.48 -5.63 18.38
N GLY A 332 0.46 -5.34 17.56
CA GLY A 332 -0.28 -6.34 16.81
C GLY A 332 -1.31 -7.11 17.62
N TRP A 333 -1.48 -6.79 18.93
CA TRP A 333 -2.44 -7.43 19.81
C TRP A 333 -3.74 -6.63 19.93
N ASN A 334 -4.85 -7.32 20.08
CA ASN A 334 -6.11 -6.67 20.44
C ASN A 334 -6.07 -6.31 21.93
N LEU A 335 -6.23 -5.02 22.26
CA LEU A 335 -6.14 -4.54 23.61
C LEU A 335 -7.51 -4.12 24.13
N ASP A 336 -7.91 -4.68 25.26
CA ASP A 336 -9.03 -4.22 26.06
C ASP A 336 -8.50 -3.59 27.36
N VAL A 337 -8.84 -2.32 27.60
CA VAL A 337 -8.34 -1.58 28.76
C VAL A 337 -9.49 -1.31 29.71
N THR A 338 -9.36 -1.81 30.95
CA THR A 338 -10.39 -1.72 31.99
C THR A 338 -9.82 -1.17 33.28
N SER A 339 -10.67 -0.57 34.11
CA SER A 339 -10.28 -0.15 35.48
C SER A 339 -10.23 -1.32 36.43
N GLU A 340 -9.47 -1.19 37.55
CA GLU A 340 -9.46 -2.19 38.63
C GLU A 340 -10.86 -2.42 39.20
N THR A 341 -11.62 -1.34 39.39
CA THR A 341 -12.99 -1.43 39.92
C THR A 341 -13.91 -2.19 38.98
N ASP A 342 -13.88 -1.88 37.68
CA ASP A 342 -14.71 -2.57 36.69
C ASP A 342 -14.26 -4.01 36.49
N TYR A 343 -12.96 -4.27 36.46
CA TYR A 343 -12.41 -5.62 36.36
C TYR A 343 -12.87 -6.47 37.53
N ASN A 344 -12.72 -5.99 38.80
CA ASN A 344 -13.14 -6.68 39.99
C ASN A 344 -14.68 -6.87 40.08
N LYS A 345 -15.43 -5.90 39.55
CA LYS A 345 -16.88 -6.01 39.44
C LYS A 345 -17.26 -7.12 38.45
N ASN A 346 -16.66 -7.12 37.25
CA ASN A 346 -16.89 -8.14 36.21
C ASN A 346 -16.52 -9.55 36.77
N LEU A 347 -15.42 -9.67 37.54
CA LEU A 347 -15.06 -10.92 38.20
C LEU A 347 -16.15 -11.38 39.19
N LYS A 348 -16.65 -10.47 40.03
CA LYS A 348 -17.73 -10.79 41.00
C LYS A 348 -19.04 -11.12 40.26
N ASP A 349 -19.37 -10.38 39.23
CA ASP A 349 -20.60 -10.62 38.45
C ASP A 349 -20.51 -11.96 37.71
N SER A 350 -19.35 -12.30 37.16
CA SER A 350 -19.06 -13.62 36.59
C SER A 350 -19.21 -14.74 37.61
N TYR A 351 -18.57 -14.61 38.76
CA TYR A 351 -18.67 -15.59 39.84
C TYR A 351 -20.12 -15.73 40.35
N ASN A 352 -20.83 -14.63 40.55
CA ASN A 352 -22.23 -14.65 40.93
C ASN A 352 -23.14 -15.28 39.86
N SER A 353 -22.82 -15.11 38.60
CA SER A 353 -23.55 -15.74 37.51
C SER A 353 -23.41 -17.27 37.56
N LEU A 354 -22.20 -17.79 37.83
CA LEU A 354 -22.00 -19.24 38.03
C LEU A 354 -22.78 -19.77 39.24
N LEU A 355 -22.80 -19.01 40.35
CA LEU A 355 -23.61 -19.37 41.53
C LEU A 355 -25.12 -19.38 41.27
N SER A 356 -25.60 -18.68 40.26
CA SER A 356 -27.03 -18.67 39.91
C SER A 356 -27.48 -19.94 39.14
N LEU A 357 -26.55 -20.77 38.67
CA LEU A 357 -26.86 -22.05 38.04
C LEU A 357 -27.31 -23.07 39.10
N GLU A 358 -28.41 -23.77 38.84
CA GLU A 358 -28.93 -24.81 39.68
C GLU A 358 -27.91 -25.97 39.79
N GLY A 359 -27.52 -26.32 41.01
CA GLY A 359 -26.53 -27.36 41.30
C GLY A 359 -25.09 -26.84 41.53
N VAL A 360 -24.83 -25.53 41.34
CA VAL A 360 -23.52 -24.92 41.60
C VAL A 360 -23.49 -24.27 42.97
N GLY A 361 -22.77 -24.89 43.91
CA GLY A 361 -22.44 -24.27 45.18
C GLY A 361 -21.12 -23.49 45.11
N GLU A 362 -20.80 -22.77 46.22
CA GLU A 362 -19.58 -21.94 46.28
C GLU A 362 -18.28 -22.71 45.94
N ALA A 363 -18.18 -23.99 46.42
CA ALA A 363 -17.02 -24.84 46.12
C ALA A 363 -16.89 -25.09 44.61
N ILE A 364 -17.99 -25.53 43.95
CA ILE A 364 -18.01 -25.85 42.52
C ILE A 364 -17.80 -24.56 41.69
N ALA A 365 -18.40 -23.44 42.09
CA ALA A 365 -18.20 -22.16 41.42
C ALA A 365 -16.72 -21.71 41.48
N THR A 366 -16.04 -21.97 42.60
CA THR A 366 -14.62 -21.64 42.76
C THR A 366 -13.75 -22.49 41.84
N GLU A 367 -13.99 -23.81 41.77
CA GLU A 367 -13.24 -24.71 40.91
C GLU A 367 -13.53 -24.45 39.43
N LEU A 368 -14.78 -24.22 39.02
CA LEU A 368 -15.13 -23.80 37.67
C LEU A 368 -14.38 -22.54 37.26
N TYR A 369 -14.32 -21.56 38.19
CA TYR A 369 -13.65 -20.30 37.94
C TYR A 369 -12.12 -20.46 37.79
N GLN A 370 -11.50 -21.35 38.58
CA GLN A 370 -10.07 -21.67 38.52
C GLN A 370 -9.69 -22.42 37.23
N GLU A 371 -10.60 -23.27 36.73
CA GLU A 371 -10.41 -24.00 35.48
C GLU A 371 -10.78 -23.17 34.22
N GLY A 372 -11.13 -21.87 34.41
CA GLY A 372 -11.32 -20.93 33.29
C GLY A 372 -12.77 -20.70 32.85
N TYR A 373 -13.75 -21.36 33.49
CA TYR A 373 -15.17 -21.12 33.19
C TYR A 373 -15.63 -19.86 33.97
N ARG A 374 -15.75 -18.76 33.26
CA ARG A 374 -16.05 -17.45 33.86
C ARG A 374 -17.48 -16.97 33.67
N SER A 375 -18.23 -17.64 32.79
CA SER A 375 -19.61 -17.28 32.48
C SER A 375 -20.49 -18.52 32.31
N ILE A 376 -21.82 -18.31 32.38
CA ILE A 376 -22.80 -19.34 32.07
C ILE A 376 -22.62 -19.81 30.61
N ALA A 377 -22.22 -18.90 29.71
CA ALA A 377 -21.96 -19.22 28.32
C ALA A 377 -20.76 -20.15 28.13
N ASP A 378 -19.69 -19.98 28.95
CA ASP A 378 -18.52 -20.87 28.89
C ASP A 378 -18.90 -22.27 29.35
N VAL A 379 -19.71 -22.37 30.39
CA VAL A 379 -20.25 -23.68 30.85
C VAL A 379 -21.16 -24.33 29.82
N ALA A 380 -22.01 -23.56 29.15
CA ALA A 380 -22.91 -24.06 28.11
C ALA A 380 -22.15 -24.54 26.85
N ALA A 381 -21.00 -23.95 26.55
CA ALA A 381 -20.13 -24.30 25.43
C ALA A 381 -19.08 -25.37 25.79
N ALA A 382 -18.95 -25.73 27.07
CA ALA A 382 -17.93 -26.63 27.55
C ALA A 382 -18.04 -28.05 26.99
N ASN A 383 -16.88 -28.71 26.82
CA ASN A 383 -16.83 -30.13 26.51
C ASN A 383 -17.14 -30.93 27.78
N LEU A 384 -18.05 -31.90 27.67
CA LEU A 384 -18.46 -32.74 28.80
C LEU A 384 -17.29 -33.43 29.51
N ALA A 385 -16.31 -33.92 28.74
CA ALA A 385 -15.14 -34.60 29.33
C ALA A 385 -14.21 -33.65 30.08
N GLU A 386 -14.09 -32.41 29.63
CA GLU A 386 -13.28 -31.37 30.29
C GLU A 386 -13.97 -30.88 31.56
N LEU A 387 -15.27 -30.62 31.49
CA LEU A 387 -16.05 -30.15 32.61
C LEU A 387 -16.17 -31.22 33.73
N ALA A 388 -16.22 -32.50 33.36
CA ALA A 388 -16.25 -33.61 34.31
C ALA A 388 -14.92 -33.82 35.10
N ASN A 389 -13.82 -33.22 34.64
CA ASN A 389 -12.52 -33.22 35.34
C ASN A 389 -12.41 -32.15 36.41
N VAL A 390 -13.35 -31.22 36.47
CA VAL A 390 -13.39 -30.18 37.54
C VAL A 390 -13.65 -30.83 38.87
N GLU A 391 -12.87 -30.48 39.88
CA GLU A 391 -12.99 -31.06 41.23
C GLU A 391 -14.39 -30.81 41.81
N GLY A 392 -15.03 -31.87 42.23
CA GLY A 392 -16.41 -31.82 42.75
C GLY A 392 -17.52 -32.06 41.75
N LEU A 393 -17.20 -32.26 40.45
CA LEU A 393 -18.16 -32.63 39.40
C LEU A 393 -17.92 -34.09 38.96
N ASN A 394 -18.99 -34.80 38.67
CA ASN A 394 -18.94 -36.07 37.94
C ASN A 394 -19.58 -35.92 36.56
N GLU A 395 -19.46 -36.92 35.69
CA GLU A 395 -19.94 -36.87 34.32
C GLU A 395 -21.46 -36.57 34.21
N LYS A 396 -22.25 -37.04 35.20
CA LYS A 396 -23.69 -36.74 35.22
C LYS A 396 -23.99 -35.32 35.62
N ASP A 397 -23.29 -34.81 36.66
CA ASP A 397 -23.46 -33.44 37.15
C ASP A 397 -22.98 -32.46 36.11
N ALA A 398 -21.86 -32.74 35.41
CA ALA A 398 -21.36 -31.93 34.30
C ALA A 398 -22.36 -31.87 33.12
N ALA A 399 -22.96 -33.00 32.75
CA ALA A 399 -23.98 -33.03 31.70
C ALA A 399 -25.22 -32.21 32.06
N GLN A 400 -25.65 -32.34 33.33
CA GLN A 400 -26.80 -31.58 33.84
C GLN A 400 -26.50 -30.09 33.89
N LEU A 401 -25.30 -29.71 34.33
CA LEU A 401 -24.86 -28.32 34.39
C LEU A 401 -24.81 -27.67 32.99
N ILE A 402 -24.29 -28.35 31.98
CA ILE A 402 -24.32 -27.88 30.61
C ILE A 402 -25.76 -27.70 30.10
N ALA A 403 -26.68 -28.63 30.44
CA ALA A 403 -28.06 -28.53 30.04
C ALA A 403 -28.76 -27.33 30.68
N THR A 404 -28.58 -27.14 31.99
CA THR A 404 -29.13 -26.02 32.74
C THR A 404 -28.57 -24.68 32.25
N ALA A 405 -27.26 -24.61 31.95
CA ALA A 405 -26.63 -23.42 31.40
C ALA A 405 -27.21 -23.05 30.02
N LYS A 406 -27.46 -24.04 29.16
CA LYS A 406 -28.11 -23.83 27.84
C LYS A 406 -29.55 -23.34 27.97
N GLU A 407 -30.31 -23.93 28.90
CA GLU A 407 -31.70 -23.52 29.20
C GLU A 407 -31.76 -22.08 29.70
N TYR A 408 -30.87 -21.73 30.62
CA TYR A 408 -30.77 -20.36 31.15
C TYR A 408 -30.45 -19.32 30.05
N LEU A 409 -29.56 -19.64 29.14
CA LEU A 409 -29.22 -18.75 27.99
C LEU A 409 -30.38 -18.63 27.00
N GLN A 410 -31.13 -19.71 26.76
CA GLN A 410 -32.30 -19.69 25.89
C GLN A 410 -33.42 -18.82 26.47
N ASP A 411 -33.69 -18.94 27.79
CA ASP A 411 -34.67 -18.11 28.47
C ASP A 411 -34.26 -16.64 28.55
N ALA A 412 -32.97 -16.37 28.63
CA ALA A 412 -32.40 -15.03 28.65
C ALA A 412 -32.31 -14.38 27.23
N GLY A 413 -32.64 -15.12 26.16
CA GLY A 413 -32.58 -14.62 24.76
C GLY A 413 -31.17 -14.34 24.26
N ALA A 414 -30.14 -14.95 24.86
CA ALA A 414 -28.73 -14.77 24.51
C ALA A 414 -28.26 -15.81 23.47
N ASP A 415 -27.53 -15.36 22.47
CA ASP A 415 -26.97 -16.19 21.39
C ASP A 415 -25.78 -17.04 21.91
N ILE A 416 -25.81 -18.35 21.66
CA ILE A 416 -24.84 -19.33 22.21
C ILE A 416 -23.51 -19.34 21.41
N THR A 417 -23.33 -18.50 20.38
CA THR A 417 -22.32 -18.67 19.33
C THR A 417 -20.93 -18.06 19.60
N GLU A 418 -20.67 -17.40 20.71
CA GLU A 418 -19.38 -16.67 20.92
C GLU A 418 -18.52 -17.07 22.13
N ALA A 419 -18.78 -18.17 22.82
CA ALA A 419 -17.97 -18.56 23.97
C ALA A 419 -17.06 -19.77 23.65
N LYS A 420 -15.72 -19.53 23.60
CA LYS A 420 -14.71 -20.59 23.74
C LYS A 420 -14.05 -20.46 25.11
N PRO A 421 -13.87 -21.54 25.89
CA PRO A 421 -13.23 -21.48 27.21
C PRO A 421 -11.75 -21.08 27.10
N GLU A 422 -11.32 -20.12 27.90
CA GLU A 422 -9.92 -19.75 28.10
C GLU A 422 -9.19 -20.84 28.89
N SER A 423 -8.22 -21.51 28.30
CA SER A 423 -7.35 -22.45 29.03
C SER A 423 -6.30 -21.69 29.81
N VAL A 424 -6.45 -21.65 31.15
CA VAL A 424 -5.47 -21.09 32.08
C VAL A 424 -4.34 -22.11 32.29
N LYS A 425 -3.10 -21.77 31.87
CA LYS A 425 -1.90 -22.50 32.29
C LYS A 425 -1.65 -22.19 33.77
N LYS A 426 -1.53 -23.24 34.58
CA LYS A 426 -1.10 -23.14 35.98
C LYS A 426 0.27 -22.48 36.05
N ASP A 427 0.35 -21.28 36.60
CA ASP A 427 1.61 -20.69 37.06
C ASP A 427 2.16 -21.59 38.20
N SER A 428 3.24 -22.30 37.90
CA SER A 428 4.02 -22.98 38.93
C SER A 428 4.90 -21.93 39.63
N ASP A 429 4.41 -21.42 40.74
CA ASP A 429 5.25 -20.74 41.72
C ASP A 429 6.34 -21.71 42.23
N SER A 430 7.55 -21.53 41.75
CA SER A 430 8.76 -22.03 42.44
C SER A 430 9.41 -20.84 43.10
N VAL A 431 8.99 -20.61 44.32
CA VAL A 431 9.81 -19.97 45.39
C VAL A 431 10.78 -21.05 45.83
N ASP A 432 12.07 -20.87 45.58
CA ASP A 432 13.15 -21.45 46.34
C ASP A 432 14.36 -20.52 46.33
N GLU A 433 14.72 -20.09 47.54
CA GLU A 433 15.95 -19.56 48.16
C GLU A 433 16.91 -18.69 47.33
#